data_c697893422559367ae71a3d8603049bc
#
_entry.id   c697893422559367ae71a3d8603049bc
#
_cell.length_a   1.000
_cell.length_b   1.000
_cell.length_c   1.000
_cell.angle_alpha   90.00
_cell.angle_beta   90.00
_cell.angle_gamma   90.00
#
_symmetry.space_group_name_H-M   'P 1'
#
loop_
_entity.id
_entity.type
_entity.pdbx_description
1 polymer ?
#
loop_
_entity_poly.entity_id
_entity_poly.type
_entity_poly.pdbx_seq_one_letter_code
_entity_poly.pdbx_strand_id
1 'polypeptide(L)'
;MSEKPRFHVASENSGKRVPAIFYRSEAGGEPVREWLKSLSPEDRKHIGEDIKTVEFGWPVGMPVCRPLSEGVYEVRTNLTQNRIARVLFYIDKKGRMVLLHGFIKKTQKTPDEDLDLARRNKNKHQKGLQ
;
A
#
# COMPACT_ATOMS: atom_id res chain seq x y z
N MET A 1 -23.11 -25.36 -9.58
CA MET A 1 -23.00 -24.87 -9.11
C MET A 1 -22.74 -24.12 -7.99
N SER A 2 -22.79 -24.42 -7.13
CA SER A 2 -22.76 -23.60 -5.99
C SER A 2 -21.43 -23.40 -5.42
N GLU A 3 -20.49 -24.00 -5.88
CA GLU A 3 -19.15 -23.78 -5.41
C GLU A 3 -18.62 -22.43 -5.76
N LYS A 4 -19.37 -21.67 -6.54
CA LYS A 4 -18.88 -20.36 -6.90
C LYS A 4 -18.57 -19.43 -5.77
N PRO A 5 -19.36 -19.35 -4.70
CA PRO A 5 -19.02 -18.43 -3.63
C PRO A 5 -17.66 -18.70 -3.02
N ARG A 6 -17.34 -19.95 -2.85
CA ARG A 6 -16.04 -20.27 -2.28
C ARG A 6 -14.94 -20.03 -3.25
N PHE A 7 -15.21 -20.32 -4.50
CA PHE A 7 -14.26 -19.99 -5.51
C PHE A 7 -13.99 -18.52 -5.54
N HIS A 8 -15.02 -17.70 -5.36
CA HIS A 8 -14.83 -16.27 -5.39
C HIS A 8 -13.86 -15.80 -4.35
N VAL A 9 -13.98 -16.32 -3.14
CA VAL A 9 -13.05 -15.91 -2.08
C VAL A 9 -11.64 -16.28 -2.45
N ALA A 10 -11.45 -17.49 -2.94
CA ALA A 10 -10.12 -17.93 -3.34
C ALA A 10 -9.63 -17.15 -4.55
N SER A 11 -10.51 -16.90 -5.50
CA SER A 11 -10.07 -16.26 -6.73
C SER A 11 -9.83 -14.77 -6.58
N GLU A 12 -10.37 -14.13 -5.54
CA GLU A 12 -10.04 -12.73 -5.30
C GLU A 12 -8.57 -12.51 -5.09
N ASN A 13 -7.89 -13.47 -4.49
CA ASN A 13 -6.47 -13.39 -4.28
C ASN A 13 -5.67 -14.16 -5.30
N SER A 14 -6.37 -14.88 -6.18
CA SER A 14 -5.72 -15.67 -7.20
C SER A 14 -5.04 -14.73 -8.19
N GLY A 15 -3.78 -14.96 -8.47
CA GLY A 15 -3.01 -14.13 -9.37
C GLY A 15 -2.33 -12.96 -8.71
N LYS A 16 -2.69 -12.60 -7.51
CA LYS A 16 -1.96 -11.56 -6.78
C LYS A 16 -0.65 -12.13 -6.29
N ARG A 17 0.43 -11.48 -6.67
CA ARG A 17 1.76 -11.91 -6.22
C ARG A 17 2.03 -11.45 -4.80
N VAL A 18 1.57 -10.26 -4.44
CA VAL A 18 1.77 -9.71 -3.09
C VAL A 18 0.47 -9.06 -2.64
N PRO A 19 -0.46 -9.81 -2.07
CA PRO A 19 -1.74 -9.22 -1.66
C PRO A 19 -1.52 -8.12 -0.62
N ALA A 20 -2.22 -7.00 -0.77
CA ALA A 20 -2.07 -5.85 0.11
C ALA A 20 -2.85 -6.06 1.40
N ILE A 21 -2.22 -5.69 2.51
CA ILE A 21 -2.89 -5.60 3.80
C ILE A 21 -2.55 -4.26 4.42
N PHE A 22 -3.40 -3.80 5.32
CA PHE A 22 -3.14 -2.56 6.04
C PHE A 22 -2.33 -2.83 7.29
N TYR A 23 -1.26 -2.07 7.49
CA TYR A 23 -0.59 -2.08 8.77
C TYR A 23 -1.59 -1.68 9.85
N ARG A 24 -1.57 -2.40 10.97
CA ARG A 24 -2.47 -2.17 12.08
C ARG A 24 -1.63 -1.85 13.32
N SER A 25 -1.96 -0.72 13.96
CA SER A 25 -1.24 -0.31 15.16
C SER A 25 -1.67 -1.16 16.36
N GLU A 26 -0.91 -1.04 17.46
CA GLU A 26 -1.25 -1.77 18.68
C GLU A 26 -2.62 -1.40 19.20
N ALA A 27 -3.00 -0.14 19.02
CA ALA A 27 -4.32 0.33 19.45
C ALA A 27 -5.44 -0.13 18.53
N GLY A 28 -5.11 -0.82 17.42
CA GLY A 28 -6.10 -1.35 16.51
C GLY A 28 -6.42 -0.47 15.32
N GLY A 29 -5.82 0.70 15.21
CA GLY A 29 -6.05 1.59 14.08
C GLY A 29 -5.32 1.12 12.83
N GLU A 30 -5.87 1.43 11.69
CA GLU A 30 -5.26 1.12 10.39
C GLU A 30 -5.06 2.43 9.64
N PRO A 31 -3.89 3.08 9.83
CA PRO A 31 -3.70 4.47 9.33
C PRO A 31 -3.95 4.64 7.84
N VAL A 32 -3.47 3.72 7.01
CA VAL A 32 -3.65 3.88 5.56
C VAL A 32 -5.11 3.68 5.18
N ARG A 33 -5.79 2.73 5.80
CA ARG A 33 -7.21 2.52 5.53
C ARG A 33 -8.01 3.76 5.89
N GLU A 34 -7.75 4.33 7.07
CA GLU A 34 -8.45 5.52 7.52
C GLU A 34 -8.15 6.70 6.63
N TRP A 35 -6.90 6.84 6.21
CA TRP A 35 -6.52 7.90 5.30
C TRP A 35 -7.25 7.78 3.96
N LEU A 36 -7.30 6.57 3.39
CA LEU A 36 -8.01 6.36 2.13
C LEU A 36 -9.48 6.71 2.25
N LYS A 37 -10.09 6.37 3.37
CA LYS A 37 -11.51 6.69 3.58
C LYS A 37 -11.77 8.18 3.65
N SER A 38 -10.77 8.97 4.03
CA SER A 38 -10.93 10.42 4.13
C SER A 38 -10.82 11.12 2.79
N LEU A 39 -10.41 10.41 1.74
CA LEU A 39 -10.21 11.01 0.42
C LEU A 39 -11.50 10.97 -0.39
N SER A 40 -11.53 11.78 -1.48
CA SER A 40 -12.66 11.72 -2.38
C SER A 40 -12.73 10.34 -3.05
N PRO A 41 -13.91 9.92 -3.49
CA PRO A 41 -14.03 8.63 -4.18
C PRO A 41 -13.14 8.54 -5.40
N GLU A 42 -12.96 9.64 -6.12
CA GLU A 42 -12.12 9.65 -7.31
C GLU A 42 -10.66 9.41 -6.97
N ASP A 43 -10.14 10.16 -5.99
CA ASP A 43 -8.75 9.99 -5.58
C ASP A 43 -8.51 8.58 -5.05
N ARG A 44 -9.43 8.09 -4.24
CA ARG A 44 -9.33 6.74 -3.67
C ARG A 44 -9.31 5.69 -4.76
N LYS A 45 -10.10 5.86 -5.80
CA LYS A 45 -10.14 4.93 -6.91
C LYS A 45 -8.81 4.86 -7.64
N HIS A 46 -8.23 6.02 -7.96
CA HIS A 46 -6.95 6.05 -8.66
C HIS A 46 -5.84 5.41 -7.84
N ILE A 47 -5.80 5.71 -6.55
CA ILE A 47 -4.79 5.13 -5.66
C ILE A 47 -4.99 3.62 -5.57
N GLY A 48 -6.24 3.18 -5.43
CA GLY A 48 -6.54 1.76 -5.35
C GLY A 48 -6.15 1.00 -6.59
N GLU A 49 -6.31 1.61 -7.77
CA GLU A 49 -5.91 0.98 -9.03
C GLU A 49 -4.40 0.78 -9.09
N ASP A 50 -3.64 1.74 -8.63
CA ASP A 50 -2.19 1.62 -8.65
C ASP A 50 -1.70 0.61 -7.62
N ILE A 51 -2.33 0.55 -6.45
CA ILE A 51 -2.02 -0.49 -5.48
C ILE A 51 -2.28 -1.86 -6.09
N LYS A 52 -3.41 -2.02 -6.79
CA LYS A 52 -3.75 -3.29 -7.42
C LYS A 52 -2.72 -3.67 -8.49
N THR A 53 -2.23 -2.69 -9.25
CA THR A 53 -1.19 -2.94 -10.23
C THR A 53 0.04 -3.59 -9.58
N VAL A 54 0.42 -3.10 -8.40
CA VAL A 54 1.55 -3.68 -7.69
C VAL A 54 1.20 -5.07 -7.14
N GLU A 55 -0.01 -5.24 -6.61
CA GLU A 55 -0.42 -6.54 -6.09
C GLU A 55 -0.28 -7.65 -7.14
N PHE A 56 -0.69 -7.36 -8.37
CA PHE A 56 -0.69 -8.36 -9.43
C PHE A 56 0.63 -8.47 -10.18
N GLY A 57 1.41 -7.39 -10.23
CA GLY A 57 2.58 -7.33 -11.09
C GLY A 57 3.93 -7.33 -10.37
N TRP A 58 3.94 -7.35 -9.05
CA TRP A 58 5.19 -7.24 -8.30
C TRP A 58 6.27 -8.19 -8.82
N PRO A 59 7.50 -7.74 -9.01
CA PRO A 59 7.95 -6.36 -8.79
C PRO A 59 7.58 -5.45 -9.96
N VAL A 60 7.21 -4.20 -9.62
CA VAL A 60 6.80 -3.20 -10.58
C VAL A 60 7.73 -2.00 -10.46
N GLY A 61 8.18 -1.47 -11.58
CA GLY A 61 9.09 -0.33 -11.58
C GLY A 61 8.40 1.00 -11.79
N MET A 62 9.22 2.02 -12.00
CA MET A 62 8.74 3.36 -12.29
C MET A 62 7.84 3.34 -13.53
N PRO A 63 6.86 4.22 -13.62
CA PRO A 63 6.62 5.33 -12.69
C PRO A 63 5.70 4.96 -11.51
N VAL A 64 5.11 3.78 -11.48
CA VAL A 64 4.11 3.43 -10.48
C VAL A 64 4.75 3.09 -9.14
N CYS A 65 5.84 2.36 -9.15
CA CYS A 65 6.46 1.88 -7.92
C CYS A 65 7.93 2.22 -7.90
N ARG A 66 8.43 2.69 -6.76
CA ARG A 66 9.81 3.10 -6.61
C ARG A 66 10.38 2.61 -5.29
N PRO A 67 11.61 2.05 -5.29
CA PRO A 67 12.24 1.70 -4.02
C PRO A 67 12.73 2.96 -3.33
N LEU A 68 12.61 3.00 -2.02
CA LEU A 68 13.15 4.08 -1.22
C LEU A 68 14.39 3.58 -0.48
N SER A 69 14.26 3.14 0.76
CA SER A 69 15.40 2.60 1.47
C SER A 69 14.94 1.57 2.48
N GLU A 70 15.85 0.69 2.86
CA GLU A 70 15.61 -0.31 3.92
C GLU A 70 14.37 -1.15 3.67
N GLY A 71 14.13 -1.52 2.40
CA GLY A 71 13.02 -2.37 2.05
C GLY A 71 11.68 -1.68 1.97
N VAL A 72 11.64 -0.35 2.07
CA VAL A 72 10.42 0.42 1.90
C VAL A 72 10.31 0.87 0.46
N TYR A 73 9.14 0.69 -0.11
CA TYR A 73 8.82 1.09 -1.48
C TYR A 73 7.65 2.06 -1.46
N GLU A 74 7.46 2.75 -2.56
CA GLU A 74 6.37 3.72 -2.66
C GLU A 74 5.55 3.47 -3.91
N VAL A 75 4.22 3.45 -3.76
CA VAL A 75 3.29 3.50 -4.91
C VAL A 75 2.97 4.96 -5.14
N ARG A 76 3.21 5.45 -6.35
CA ARG A 76 2.97 6.84 -6.72
C ARG A 76 1.75 6.93 -7.63
N THR A 77 0.81 7.78 -7.28
CA THR A 77 -0.40 8.00 -8.07
C THR A 77 -0.53 9.48 -8.37
N ASN A 78 -0.53 9.82 -9.66
CA ASN A 78 -0.75 11.20 -10.08
C ASN A 78 -2.23 11.53 -9.98
N LEU A 79 -2.54 12.58 -9.25
CA LEU A 79 -3.90 13.06 -9.09
C LEU A 79 -4.05 14.41 -9.79
N THR A 80 -5.27 14.94 -9.82
CA THR A 80 -5.51 16.25 -10.43
C THR A 80 -4.78 17.34 -9.64
N GLN A 81 -4.56 18.49 -10.30
CA GLN A 81 -3.95 19.67 -9.69
C GLN A 81 -2.51 19.42 -9.23
N ASN A 82 -1.80 18.59 -9.96
CA ASN A 82 -0.38 18.30 -9.68
C ASN A 82 -0.15 17.68 -8.30
N ARG A 83 -1.19 17.09 -7.72
CA ARG A 83 -1.05 16.37 -6.46
C ARG A 83 -0.51 14.97 -6.74
N ILE A 84 0.34 14.50 -5.87
CA ILE A 84 0.90 13.16 -5.98
C ILE A 84 0.59 12.40 -4.69
N ALA A 85 -0.17 11.33 -4.82
CA ALA A 85 -0.43 10.45 -3.69
C ALA A 85 0.68 9.43 -3.60
N ARG A 86 1.09 9.11 -2.39
CA ARG A 86 2.11 8.10 -2.16
C ARG A 86 1.66 7.18 -1.05
N VAL A 87 1.77 5.88 -1.33
CA VAL A 87 1.51 4.86 -0.31
C VAL A 87 2.81 4.09 -0.13
N LEU A 88 3.36 4.16 1.07
CA LEU A 88 4.62 3.50 1.39
C LEU A 88 4.33 2.11 1.94
N PHE A 89 5.07 1.13 1.48
CA PHE A 89 4.82 -0.27 1.84
C PHE A 89 6.13 -1.06 1.90
N TYR A 90 6.05 -2.27 2.43
CA TYR A 90 7.14 -3.24 2.33
C TYR A 90 6.52 -4.62 2.13
N ILE A 91 7.34 -5.56 1.67
CA ILE A 91 6.89 -6.94 1.48
C ILE A 91 7.34 -7.73 2.71
N ASP A 92 6.40 -8.29 3.46
CA ASP A 92 6.74 -9.03 4.66
C ASP A 92 7.15 -10.46 4.32
N LYS A 93 7.58 -11.22 5.35
CA LYS A 93 8.07 -12.57 5.09
C LYS A 93 6.98 -13.53 4.64
N LYS A 94 5.72 -13.16 4.77
CA LYS A 94 4.61 -13.96 4.24
C LYS A 94 4.27 -13.57 2.81
N GLY A 95 5.03 -12.66 2.19
CA GLY A 95 4.80 -12.25 0.82
C GLY A 95 3.66 -11.26 0.65
N ARG A 96 3.33 -10.50 1.67
CA ARG A 96 2.23 -9.54 1.60
C ARG A 96 2.76 -8.12 1.47
N MET A 97 2.03 -7.32 0.72
CA MET A 97 2.30 -5.90 0.55
C MET A 97 1.67 -5.15 1.72
N VAL A 98 2.49 -4.80 2.70
CA VAL A 98 1.99 -4.16 3.93
C VAL A 98 1.99 -2.65 3.76
N LEU A 99 0.79 -2.05 3.75
CA LEU A 99 0.64 -0.62 3.53
C LEU A 99 0.88 0.12 4.84
N LEU A 100 1.96 0.90 4.88
CA LEU A 100 2.49 1.47 6.11
C LEU A 100 2.07 2.91 6.37
N HIS A 101 1.99 3.73 5.32
CA HIS A 101 1.75 5.17 5.46
C HIS A 101 1.30 5.72 4.12
N GLY A 102 0.38 6.67 4.13
CA GLY A 102 -0.09 7.31 2.90
C GLY A 102 -0.19 8.82 3.10
N PHE A 103 0.09 9.56 2.03
CA PHE A 103 0.00 11.01 2.06
C PHE A 103 -0.08 11.56 0.65
N ILE A 104 -0.51 12.82 0.54
CA ILE A 104 -0.59 13.53 -0.74
C ILE A 104 0.20 14.82 -0.61
N LYS A 105 1.18 15.03 -1.49
CA LYS A 105 1.96 16.25 -1.55
C LYS A 105 2.30 16.54 -3.01
N LYS A 106 2.67 17.78 -3.30
CA LYS A 106 3.03 18.17 -4.66
C LYS A 106 4.51 18.01 -4.94
N THR A 107 5.32 17.78 -3.91
CA THR A 107 6.76 17.65 -4.09
C THR A 107 7.11 16.33 -4.77
N GLN A 108 8.24 16.31 -5.50
CA GLN A 108 8.68 15.10 -6.18
C GLN A 108 9.37 14.13 -5.22
N LYS A 109 10.10 14.65 -4.26
CA LYS A 109 10.83 13.82 -3.31
C LYS A 109 9.94 13.42 -2.15
N THR A 110 10.07 12.18 -1.70
CA THR A 110 9.39 11.72 -0.49
C THR A 110 10.03 12.39 0.72
N PRO A 111 9.25 13.14 1.52
CA PRO A 111 9.82 13.79 2.70
C PRO A 111 10.36 12.79 3.71
N ASP A 112 11.44 13.18 4.38
CA ASP A 112 12.08 12.30 5.36
C ASP A 112 11.15 11.91 6.50
N GLU A 113 10.30 12.82 6.93
CA GLU A 113 9.36 12.53 8.02
C GLU A 113 8.35 11.46 7.64
N ASP A 114 7.90 11.44 6.40
CA ASP A 114 6.98 10.41 5.94
C ASP A 114 7.69 9.06 5.83
N LEU A 115 8.92 9.07 5.35
CA LEU A 115 9.70 7.84 5.25
C LEU A 115 10.01 7.27 6.63
N ASP A 116 10.35 8.15 7.59
CA ASP A 116 10.65 7.71 8.96
C ASP A 116 9.42 7.08 9.61
N LEU A 117 8.25 7.66 9.37
CA LEU A 117 7.02 7.11 9.92
C LEU A 117 6.75 5.72 9.34
N ALA A 118 6.95 5.57 8.02
CA ALA A 118 6.78 4.28 7.38
C ALA A 118 7.75 3.24 7.96
N ARG A 119 9.00 3.63 8.21
CA ARG A 119 9.98 2.72 8.79
C ARG A 119 9.58 2.29 10.20
N ARG A 120 9.08 3.21 11.00
CA ARG A 120 8.63 2.87 12.34
C ARG A 120 7.48 1.86 12.28
N ASN A 121 6.54 2.09 11.39
CA ASN A 121 5.41 1.17 11.26
C ASN A 121 5.85 -0.19 10.74
N LYS A 122 6.81 -0.20 9.82
CA LYS A 122 7.40 -1.45 9.33
C LYS A 122 8.02 -2.24 10.48
N ASN A 123 8.82 -1.56 11.32
CA ASN A 123 9.48 -2.23 12.43
C ASN A 123 8.46 -2.81 13.41
N LYS A 124 7.39 -2.09 13.68
CA LYS A 124 6.34 -2.58 14.56
C LYS A 124 5.64 -3.78 13.97
N HIS A 125 5.36 -3.73 12.67
CA HIS A 125 4.70 -4.85 12.01
C HIS A 125 5.59 -6.09 12.03
N GLN A 126 6.88 -5.92 11.77
CA GLN A 126 7.81 -7.04 11.78
C GLN A 126 7.89 -7.69 13.14
N LYS A 127 7.88 -6.91 14.20
CA LYS A 127 7.89 -7.45 15.56
C LYS A 127 6.61 -8.23 15.86
N GLY A 128 5.49 -7.74 15.35
CA GLY A 128 4.22 -8.43 15.56
C GLY A 128 4.10 -9.75 14.85
N LEU A 129 4.97 -10.00 13.86
CA LEU A 129 4.96 -11.27 13.15
C LEU A 129 5.69 -12.36 13.92
N GLN A 130 6.35 -12.00 14.97
CA GLN A 130 7.02 -13.00 15.81
C GLN A 130 6.04 -13.55 16.85
#